data_82024e91806f1e4341300246a3c591e6
#
_entry.id   82024e91806f1e4341300246a3c591e6
#
_cell.length_a   1.000
_cell.length_b   1.000
_cell.length_c   1.000
_cell.angle_alpha   90.00
_cell.angle_beta   90.00
_cell.angle_gamma   90.00
#
_symmetry.space_group_name_H-M   'P 1'
#
loop_
_entity.id
_entity.type
_entity.pdbx_description
1 polymer ?
#
loop_
_entity_poly.entity_id
_entity_poly.type
_entity_poly.pdbx_seq_one_letter_code
_entity_poly.pdbx_strand_id
1 'polypeptide(L)'
;MQKADIAHADLLKAKIIYVSAKNFVNKSPIPIMRDFVIVTCIIKKNRGVFMRNDAKKLGKLSSRIWVSVFLFGIIGQVAWVVENMYFSRFMQNEITKAPYATTLLVAWSAVFATLSTLIGGALCDRRGKRKAFICWGYVIWGFTIAAFSLVPMQPTKEKVLPVVILVVVMDCIMSVIGSISNDAAFNTWITDVTNTANRAKVDTILAIMPLVALAIVFGGFDSLTNNNATVSDWQKFFLIMGIIPTVGGALGLFIMRDKEGIKPKSDTSFFSDFIYSLKPSTIKQNKMLYICLSGNMVSAIAYQVYVNYLFNIVEGTLKIKNYIIPIGIIMVVAAVVSVIVSTAMDKCGKKHFYYPTIIAGIIGCIIIWSAKFFVDKNEKAEIAILIIGGILVIGVSLVMAGLFTASYRDYIPQGKEGLFQGCRMVMYVLIPMIIGPIVAQVIINAANKGVSENNIVYPMELFLGAAVILLFCFIPSKIVRNKQNDYHNELMENLKNNK
;
A
#
# COMPACT_ATOMS: atom_id res chain seq x y z
N MET A 1 -5.21 36.90 35.91
CA MET A 1 -4.37 36.28 36.92
C MET A 1 -4.67 34.79 37.11
N GLN A 2 -5.86 34.33 37.33
CA GLN A 2 -6.18 32.88 37.61
C GLN A 2 -5.77 31.84 36.54
N LYS A 3 -5.67 32.17 35.25
CA LYS A 3 -5.26 31.22 34.20
C LYS A 3 -3.76 31.01 34.10
N ALA A 4 -2.96 31.98 34.52
CA ALA A 4 -1.50 31.86 34.53
C ALA A 4 -1.00 31.00 35.70
N ASP A 5 -1.67 31.08 36.84
CA ASP A 5 -1.34 30.32 38.05
C ASP A 5 -1.63 28.83 37.92
N ILE A 6 -2.74 28.47 37.22
CA ILE A 6 -3.08 27.06 36.92
C ILE A 6 -2.07 26.44 35.96
N ALA A 7 -1.64 27.17 34.91
CA ALA A 7 -0.62 26.69 33.97
C ALA A 7 0.74 26.50 34.66
N HIS A 8 1.09 27.37 35.63
CA HIS A 8 2.34 27.27 36.39
C HIS A 8 2.36 26.08 37.39
N ALA A 9 1.20 25.82 38.04
CA ALA A 9 1.04 24.69 38.96
C ALA A 9 1.09 23.35 38.20
N ASP A 10 0.52 23.26 36.99
CA ASP A 10 0.58 22.06 36.17
C ASP A 10 1.99 21.82 35.57
N LEU A 11 2.75 22.90 35.29
CA LEU A 11 4.12 22.81 34.87
C LEU A 11 5.05 22.29 36.01
N LEU A 12 4.78 22.73 37.25
CA LEU A 12 5.53 22.28 38.43
C LEU A 12 5.26 20.80 38.73
N LYS A 13 4.00 20.37 38.72
CA LYS A 13 3.63 18.94 38.86
C LYS A 13 4.25 18.07 37.77
N ALA A 14 4.31 18.56 36.53
CA ALA A 14 4.94 17.83 35.42
C ALA A 14 6.48 17.74 35.61
N LYS A 15 7.13 18.76 36.17
CA LYS A 15 8.56 18.74 36.52
C LYS A 15 8.87 17.73 37.63
N ILE A 16 8.04 17.67 38.66
CA ILE A 16 8.19 16.73 39.78
C ILE A 16 8.06 15.27 39.29
N ILE A 17 7.06 14.99 38.47
CA ILE A 17 6.86 13.65 37.90
C ILE A 17 8.01 13.25 36.97
N TYR A 18 8.56 14.19 36.19
CA TYR A 18 9.72 13.96 35.32
C TYR A 18 10.99 13.64 36.13
N VAL A 19 11.26 14.39 37.21
CA VAL A 19 12.43 14.17 38.08
C VAL A 19 12.32 12.83 38.84
N SER A 20 11.11 12.47 39.34
CA SER A 20 10.87 11.17 39.99
C SER A 20 11.00 10.00 38.98
N ALA A 21 10.49 10.14 37.78
CA ALA A 21 10.63 9.12 36.73
C ALA A 21 12.09 8.95 36.28
N LYS A 22 12.85 10.05 36.17
CA LYS A 22 14.28 10.05 35.82
C LYS A 22 15.14 9.35 36.89
N ASN A 23 14.81 9.55 38.17
CA ASN A 23 15.49 8.89 39.26
C ASN A 23 15.19 7.39 39.37
N PHE A 24 13.97 6.97 39.05
CA PHE A 24 13.58 5.57 38.99
C PHE A 24 14.20 4.83 37.79
N VAL A 25 14.28 5.49 36.64
CA VAL A 25 14.86 4.97 35.38
C VAL A 25 16.38 4.80 35.49
N ASN A 26 17.08 5.70 36.21
CA ASN A 26 18.51 5.59 36.38
C ASN A 26 18.98 4.42 37.28
N LYS A 27 18.07 3.77 38.00
CA LYS A 27 18.33 2.60 38.84
C LYS A 27 17.97 1.26 38.20
N SER A 28 17.38 1.22 36.97
CA SER A 28 17.01 -0.01 36.30
C SER A 28 18.16 -0.57 35.45
N PRO A 29 18.49 -1.88 35.56
CA PRO A 29 19.59 -2.51 34.83
C PRO A 29 19.27 -2.86 33.37
N ILE A 30 18.02 -2.68 32.88
CA ILE A 30 17.59 -3.09 31.55
C ILE A 30 17.34 -1.85 30.67
N PRO A 31 18.11 -1.62 29.57
CA PRO A 31 17.98 -0.45 28.71
C PRO A 31 16.58 -0.29 28.05
N ILE A 32 15.93 -1.41 27.68
CA ILE A 32 14.62 -1.43 27.01
C ILE A 32 13.50 -0.92 27.95
N MET A 33 13.57 -1.19 29.26
CA MET A 33 12.62 -0.64 30.23
C MET A 33 12.74 0.87 30.44
N ARG A 34 13.93 1.42 30.28
CA ARG A 34 14.19 2.87 30.32
C ARG A 34 13.37 3.63 29.29
N ASP A 35 13.42 3.16 28.05
CA ASP A 35 12.73 3.82 26.94
C ASP A 35 11.21 3.67 27.04
N PHE A 36 10.72 2.53 27.54
CA PHE A 36 9.30 2.26 27.72
C PHE A 36 8.63 3.16 28.79
N VAL A 37 9.32 3.41 29.91
CA VAL A 37 8.81 4.29 30.99
C VAL A 37 8.82 5.76 30.55
N ILE A 38 9.88 6.21 29.86
CA ILE A 38 9.96 7.58 29.30
C ILE A 38 8.84 7.81 28.29
N VAL A 39 8.60 6.85 27.39
CA VAL A 39 7.53 6.90 26.40
C VAL A 39 6.15 6.96 27.08
N THR A 40 5.92 6.17 28.11
CA THR A 40 4.64 6.14 28.85
C THR A 40 4.37 7.45 29.60
N CYS A 41 5.36 8.08 30.15
CA CYS A 41 5.27 9.39 30.83
C CYS A 41 5.00 10.54 29.84
N ILE A 42 5.64 10.52 28.67
CA ILE A 42 5.42 11.51 27.60
C ILE A 42 4.01 11.41 27.01
N ILE A 43 3.47 10.20 26.87
CA ILE A 43 2.11 9.94 26.37
C ILE A 43 1.05 10.53 27.28
N LYS A 44 1.20 10.42 28.62
CA LYS A 44 0.25 10.99 29.58
C LYS A 44 0.22 12.52 29.58
N LYS A 45 1.36 13.16 29.27
CA LYS A 45 1.50 14.62 29.33
C LYS A 45 0.84 15.35 28.14
N ASN A 46 0.89 14.78 26.90
CA ASN A 46 0.41 15.48 25.69
C ASN A 46 -1.10 15.32 25.43
N ARG A 47 -1.83 14.51 26.20
CA ARG A 47 -3.29 14.33 26.02
C ARG A 47 -4.16 15.48 26.59
N GLY A 48 -3.60 16.39 27.36
CA GLY A 48 -4.41 17.27 28.22
C GLY A 48 -4.55 18.74 27.83
N VAL A 49 -3.68 19.34 27.04
CA VAL A 49 -3.57 20.81 27.06
C VAL A 49 -3.85 21.54 25.74
N PHE A 50 -3.74 20.91 24.55
CA PHE A 50 -3.78 21.70 23.30
C PHE A 50 -4.94 21.44 22.32
N MET A 51 -5.90 20.56 22.62
CA MET A 51 -6.91 20.17 21.60
C MET A 51 -8.36 20.18 22.08
N ARG A 52 -8.79 21.05 22.97
CA ARG A 52 -10.17 20.93 23.50
C ARG A 52 -11.19 21.97 23.08
N ASN A 53 -10.84 23.14 22.60
CA ASN A 53 -11.84 24.19 22.34
C ASN A 53 -11.98 24.67 20.88
N ASP A 54 -10.95 24.57 20.01
CA ASP A 54 -11.05 25.06 18.63
C ASP A 54 -11.40 23.97 17.61
N ALA A 55 -11.11 22.71 17.90
CA ALA A 55 -11.43 21.57 17.02
C ALA A 55 -12.95 21.26 16.96
N LYS A 56 -13.73 21.69 17.92
CA LYS A 56 -15.20 21.46 17.92
C LYS A 56 -15.98 22.35 16.95
N LYS A 57 -15.40 23.45 16.46
CA LYS A 57 -16.03 24.40 15.52
C LYS A 57 -15.61 24.21 14.06
N LEU A 58 -14.55 23.47 13.75
CA LEU A 58 -14.14 23.15 12.38
C LEU A 58 -14.98 21.99 11.84
N GLY A 59 -15.98 22.33 11.10
CA GLY A 59 -16.96 21.61 10.30
C GLY A 59 -17.02 20.07 10.39
N LYS A 60 -18.09 19.55 10.99
CA LYS A 60 -18.48 18.15 10.79
C LYS A 60 -18.69 17.91 9.29
N LEU A 61 -18.02 16.91 8.71
CA LEU A 61 -18.33 16.43 7.37
C LEU A 61 -19.79 15.99 7.31
N SER A 62 -20.49 16.36 6.23
CA SER A 62 -21.88 15.95 6.05
C SER A 62 -21.99 14.43 5.90
N SER A 63 -23.12 13.85 6.30
CA SER A 63 -23.37 12.41 6.15
C SER A 63 -23.24 11.95 4.71
N ARG A 64 -23.58 12.78 3.72
CA ARG A 64 -23.39 12.47 2.29
C ARG A 64 -21.94 12.31 1.90
N ILE A 65 -21.04 13.15 2.44
CA ILE A 65 -19.59 13.02 2.19
C ILE A 65 -19.09 11.69 2.79
N TRP A 66 -19.51 11.36 4.02
CA TRP A 66 -19.14 10.09 4.64
C TRP A 66 -19.62 8.88 3.85
N VAL A 67 -20.88 8.88 3.42
CA VAL A 67 -21.42 7.80 2.58
C VAL A 67 -20.63 7.69 1.27
N SER A 68 -20.29 8.80 0.61
CA SER A 68 -19.47 8.78 -0.60
C SER A 68 -18.06 8.23 -0.33
N VAL A 69 -17.41 8.63 0.78
CA VAL A 69 -16.08 8.13 1.17
C VAL A 69 -16.10 6.62 1.39
N PHE A 70 -17.10 6.11 2.13
CA PHE A 70 -17.23 4.68 2.37
C PHE A 70 -17.57 3.92 1.10
N LEU A 71 -18.55 4.39 0.31
CA LEU A 71 -18.99 3.72 -0.90
C LEU A 71 -17.86 3.60 -1.92
N PHE A 72 -17.28 4.71 -2.33
CA PHE A 72 -16.24 4.71 -3.36
C PHE A 72 -14.90 4.19 -2.83
N GLY A 73 -14.61 4.42 -1.55
CA GLY A 73 -13.40 3.89 -0.92
C GLY A 73 -13.40 2.35 -0.91
N ILE A 74 -14.48 1.70 -0.44
CA ILE A 74 -14.51 0.24 -0.38
C ILE A 74 -14.62 -0.39 -1.78
N ILE A 75 -15.49 0.13 -2.65
CA ILE A 75 -15.69 -0.41 -3.99
C ILE A 75 -14.43 -0.26 -4.84
N GLY A 76 -13.74 0.89 -4.76
CA GLY A 76 -12.48 1.08 -5.45
C GLY A 76 -11.40 0.10 -4.99
N GLN A 77 -11.33 -0.17 -3.68
CA GLN A 77 -10.38 -1.15 -3.15
C GLN A 77 -10.74 -2.59 -3.54
N VAL A 78 -12.04 -2.93 -3.60
CA VAL A 78 -12.49 -4.24 -4.12
C VAL A 78 -12.04 -4.43 -5.57
N ALA A 79 -12.24 -3.43 -6.42
CA ALA A 79 -11.81 -3.49 -7.82
C ALA A 79 -10.28 -3.63 -7.95
N TRP A 80 -9.49 -2.88 -7.13
CA TRP A 80 -8.03 -3.00 -7.09
C TRP A 80 -7.54 -4.34 -6.56
N VAL A 81 -8.24 -4.97 -5.62
CA VAL A 81 -7.92 -6.34 -5.16
C VAL A 81 -8.12 -7.33 -6.30
N VAL A 82 -9.20 -7.21 -7.07
CA VAL A 82 -9.44 -8.06 -8.25
C VAL A 82 -8.31 -7.91 -9.27
N GLU A 83 -7.94 -6.69 -9.61
CA GLU A 83 -6.86 -6.41 -10.58
C GLU A 83 -5.50 -6.92 -10.09
N ASN A 84 -5.09 -6.53 -8.89
CA ASN A 84 -3.72 -6.79 -8.43
C ASN A 84 -3.46 -8.24 -8.01
N MET A 85 -4.49 -9.02 -7.70
CA MET A 85 -4.30 -10.39 -7.19
C MET A 85 -5.05 -11.44 -8.01
N TYR A 86 -6.31 -11.19 -8.35
CA TYR A 86 -7.14 -12.21 -8.99
C TYR A 86 -6.92 -12.32 -10.50
N PHE A 87 -6.50 -11.27 -11.17
CA PHE A 87 -6.14 -11.36 -12.60
C PHE A 87 -4.87 -12.18 -12.81
N SER A 88 -3.88 -12.05 -11.93
CA SER A 88 -2.71 -12.92 -11.96
C SER A 88 -3.10 -14.37 -11.69
N ARG A 89 -3.97 -14.63 -10.72
CA ARG A 89 -4.49 -15.97 -10.41
C ARG A 89 -5.30 -16.53 -11.59
N PHE A 90 -6.17 -15.73 -12.19
CA PHE A 90 -6.95 -16.09 -13.37
C PHE A 90 -6.03 -16.47 -14.55
N MET A 91 -5.02 -15.64 -14.82
CA MET A 91 -4.03 -15.91 -15.86
C MET A 91 -3.35 -17.26 -15.64
N GLN A 92 -2.93 -17.54 -14.41
CA GLN A 92 -2.19 -18.74 -14.03
C GLN A 92 -3.06 -20.00 -14.01
N ASN A 93 -4.32 -19.88 -13.63
CA ASN A 93 -5.21 -21.05 -13.50
C ASN A 93 -5.97 -21.36 -14.80
N GLU A 94 -6.43 -20.34 -15.54
CA GLU A 94 -7.34 -20.52 -16.65
C GLU A 94 -6.71 -20.33 -18.04
N ILE A 95 -5.54 -19.64 -18.12
CA ILE A 95 -4.93 -19.34 -19.42
C ILE A 95 -3.58 -20.07 -19.56
N THR A 96 -2.58 -19.75 -18.74
CA THR A 96 -1.29 -20.41 -18.77
C THR A 96 -0.51 -20.21 -17.47
N LYS A 97 0.18 -21.26 -17.02
CA LYS A 97 1.11 -21.19 -15.89
C LYS A 97 2.45 -20.56 -16.24
N ALA A 98 2.70 -20.23 -17.51
CA ALA A 98 3.94 -19.61 -17.96
C ALA A 98 4.14 -18.23 -17.33
N PRO A 99 5.27 -17.97 -16.63
CA PRO A 99 5.46 -16.74 -15.85
C PRO A 99 5.47 -15.48 -16.72
N TYR A 100 5.83 -15.57 -18.00
CA TYR A 100 5.83 -14.41 -18.91
C TYR A 100 4.46 -13.76 -19.02
N ALA A 101 3.38 -14.54 -18.98
CA ALA A 101 2.02 -14.03 -19.11
C ALA A 101 1.66 -13.12 -17.92
N THR A 102 1.96 -13.55 -16.69
CA THR A 102 1.80 -12.72 -15.48
C THR A 102 2.71 -11.50 -15.53
N THR A 103 3.95 -11.65 -16.01
CA THR A 103 4.89 -10.53 -16.15
C THR A 103 4.36 -9.47 -17.12
N LEU A 104 3.85 -9.88 -18.29
CA LEU A 104 3.25 -8.95 -19.25
C LEU A 104 2.01 -8.26 -18.68
N LEU A 105 1.12 -9.03 -18.04
CA LEU A 105 -0.09 -8.51 -17.43
C LEU A 105 0.24 -7.38 -16.44
N VAL A 106 1.04 -7.67 -15.42
CA VAL A 106 1.38 -6.73 -14.35
C VAL A 106 2.18 -5.52 -14.87
N ALA A 107 3.14 -5.74 -15.78
CA ALA A 107 3.97 -4.65 -16.29
C ALA A 107 3.18 -3.66 -17.15
N TRP A 108 2.37 -4.14 -18.09
CA TRP A 108 1.56 -3.25 -18.94
C TRP A 108 0.46 -2.55 -18.17
N SER A 109 -0.23 -3.26 -17.26
CA SER A 109 -1.19 -2.66 -16.33
C SER A 109 -0.57 -1.47 -15.59
N ALA A 110 0.63 -1.64 -15.02
CA ALA A 110 1.33 -0.57 -14.30
C ALA A 110 1.68 0.63 -15.19
N VAL A 111 2.10 0.40 -16.45
CA VAL A 111 2.37 1.47 -17.41
C VAL A 111 1.11 2.29 -17.66
N PHE A 112 0.01 1.62 -18.02
CA PHE A 112 -1.25 2.29 -18.34
C PHE A 112 -1.87 2.94 -17.11
N ALA A 113 -1.84 2.30 -15.93
CA ALA A 113 -2.30 2.89 -14.67
C ALA A 113 -1.53 4.17 -14.33
N THR A 114 -0.20 4.13 -14.43
CA THR A 114 0.64 5.30 -14.12
C THR A 114 0.35 6.45 -15.08
N LEU A 115 0.38 6.22 -16.38
CA LEU A 115 0.12 7.26 -17.39
C LEU A 115 -1.29 7.85 -17.25
N SER A 116 -2.30 7.00 -17.04
CA SER A 116 -3.69 7.45 -16.92
C SER A 116 -3.99 8.19 -15.62
N THR A 117 -3.36 7.83 -14.50
CA THR A 117 -3.43 8.61 -13.26
C THR A 117 -2.92 10.04 -13.49
N LEU A 118 -1.80 10.17 -14.19
CA LEU A 118 -1.17 11.44 -14.51
C LEU A 118 -2.06 12.31 -15.42
N ILE A 119 -2.57 11.72 -16.51
CA ILE A 119 -3.45 12.40 -17.47
C ILE A 119 -4.80 12.72 -16.82
N GLY A 120 -5.37 11.76 -16.09
CA GLY A 120 -6.65 11.88 -15.41
C GLY A 120 -6.65 12.99 -14.37
N GLY A 121 -5.57 13.15 -13.61
CA GLY A 121 -5.40 14.27 -12.67
C GLY A 121 -5.48 15.62 -13.37
N ALA A 122 -4.74 15.80 -14.47
CA ALA A 122 -4.76 17.02 -15.26
C ALA A 122 -6.15 17.31 -15.86
N LEU A 123 -6.83 16.30 -16.40
CA LEU A 123 -8.20 16.44 -16.95
C LEU A 123 -9.21 16.83 -15.89
N CYS A 124 -9.13 16.21 -14.72
CA CYS A 124 -9.98 16.53 -13.58
C CYS A 124 -9.79 17.98 -13.12
N ASP A 125 -8.54 18.45 -13.03
CA ASP A 125 -8.22 19.81 -12.60
C ASP A 125 -8.71 20.88 -13.59
N ARG A 126 -8.58 20.60 -14.89
CA ARG A 126 -9.07 21.51 -15.95
C ARG A 126 -10.61 21.64 -15.95
N ARG A 127 -11.34 20.59 -15.63
CA ARG A 127 -12.81 20.64 -15.60
C ARG A 127 -13.39 21.13 -14.27
N GLY A 128 -12.66 21.03 -13.18
CA GLY A 128 -13.11 21.40 -11.84
C GLY A 128 -14.29 20.60 -11.30
N LYS A 129 -14.76 19.59 -12.03
CA LYS A 129 -15.88 18.70 -11.67
C LYS A 129 -15.35 17.29 -11.52
N ARG A 130 -15.41 16.73 -10.30
CA ARG A 130 -14.88 15.41 -9.97
C ARG A 130 -15.95 14.31 -10.07
N LYS A 131 -17.19 14.63 -9.66
CA LYS A 131 -18.31 13.68 -9.58
C LYS A 131 -18.50 12.89 -10.87
N ALA A 132 -18.52 13.55 -12.02
CA ALA A 132 -18.75 12.87 -13.30
C ALA A 132 -17.67 11.85 -13.63
N PHE A 133 -16.38 12.19 -13.40
CA PHE A 133 -15.26 11.26 -13.60
C PHE A 133 -15.32 10.07 -12.68
N ILE A 134 -15.69 10.28 -11.42
CA ILE A 134 -15.80 9.21 -10.43
C ILE A 134 -16.99 8.31 -10.78
N CYS A 135 -18.20 8.87 -10.84
CA CYS A 135 -19.41 8.06 -10.96
C CYS A 135 -19.48 7.29 -12.30
N TRP A 136 -19.26 7.97 -13.43
CA TRP A 136 -19.23 7.30 -14.73
C TRP A 136 -18.01 6.41 -14.90
N GLY A 137 -16.88 6.82 -14.34
CA GLY A 137 -15.68 5.98 -14.34
C GLY A 137 -15.91 4.65 -13.63
N TYR A 138 -16.54 4.64 -12.46
CA TYR A 138 -16.84 3.40 -11.74
C TYR A 138 -17.89 2.54 -12.49
N VAL A 139 -18.89 3.15 -13.15
CA VAL A 139 -19.82 2.40 -14.00
C VAL A 139 -19.07 1.70 -15.12
N ILE A 140 -18.23 2.41 -15.87
CA ILE A 140 -17.48 1.84 -16.99
C ILE A 140 -16.43 0.83 -16.46
N TRP A 141 -15.77 1.11 -15.33
CA TRP A 141 -14.84 0.19 -14.70
C TRP A 141 -15.49 -1.15 -14.36
N GLY A 142 -16.73 -1.12 -13.82
CA GLY A 142 -17.49 -2.33 -13.57
C GLY A 142 -17.81 -3.12 -14.84
N PHE A 143 -18.18 -2.45 -15.93
CA PHE A 143 -18.38 -3.12 -17.22
C PHE A 143 -17.10 -3.76 -17.76
N THR A 144 -15.95 -3.11 -17.61
CA THR A 144 -14.66 -3.70 -18.03
C THR A 144 -14.30 -4.92 -17.21
N ILE A 145 -14.54 -4.91 -15.88
CA ILE A 145 -14.35 -6.11 -15.04
C ILE A 145 -15.30 -7.23 -15.48
N ALA A 146 -16.60 -6.93 -15.67
CA ALA A 146 -17.58 -7.92 -16.11
C ALA A 146 -17.23 -8.54 -17.47
N ALA A 147 -16.61 -7.77 -18.38
CA ALA A 147 -16.19 -8.25 -19.69
C ALA A 147 -15.15 -9.39 -19.64
N PHE A 148 -14.40 -9.54 -18.55
CA PHE A 148 -13.51 -10.69 -18.38
C PHE A 148 -14.24 -12.03 -18.30
N SER A 149 -15.54 -12.04 -18.00
CA SER A 149 -16.37 -13.26 -18.07
C SER A 149 -16.49 -13.83 -19.49
N LEU A 150 -16.22 -13.02 -20.52
CA LEU A 150 -16.27 -13.39 -21.93
C LEU A 150 -14.92 -13.88 -22.49
N VAL A 151 -13.86 -13.82 -21.72
CA VAL A 151 -12.53 -14.28 -22.14
C VAL A 151 -12.57 -15.79 -22.38
N PRO A 152 -12.03 -16.29 -23.51
CA PRO A 152 -11.88 -17.72 -23.74
C PRO A 152 -10.93 -18.33 -22.73
N MET A 153 -11.45 -19.16 -21.80
CA MET A 153 -10.68 -19.87 -20.78
C MET A 153 -10.22 -21.21 -21.33
N GLN A 154 -9.10 -21.72 -20.77
CA GLN A 154 -8.48 -22.98 -21.14
C GLN A 154 -8.19 -23.11 -22.66
N PRO A 155 -7.46 -22.12 -23.23
CA PRO A 155 -7.19 -22.08 -24.66
C PRO A 155 -6.33 -23.25 -25.12
N THR A 156 -6.51 -23.71 -26.36
CA THR A 156 -5.57 -24.65 -27.00
C THR A 156 -4.18 -24.02 -27.13
N LYS A 157 -3.10 -24.81 -27.21
CA LYS A 157 -1.71 -24.33 -27.27
C LYS A 157 -1.48 -23.20 -28.30
N GLU A 158 -2.11 -23.31 -29.48
CA GLU A 158 -2.01 -22.32 -30.56
C GLU A 158 -2.70 -20.99 -30.22
N LYS A 159 -3.68 -21.00 -29.32
CA LYS A 159 -4.49 -19.85 -28.92
C LYS A 159 -4.04 -19.20 -27.61
N VAL A 160 -3.06 -19.78 -26.89
CA VAL A 160 -2.60 -19.24 -25.60
C VAL A 160 -2.10 -17.79 -25.76
N LEU A 161 -1.19 -17.55 -26.69
CA LEU A 161 -0.61 -16.21 -26.88
C LEU A 161 -1.66 -15.16 -27.28
N PRO A 162 -2.56 -15.39 -28.25
CA PRO A 162 -3.67 -14.47 -28.53
C PRO A 162 -4.55 -14.17 -27.33
N VAL A 163 -4.88 -15.19 -26.51
CA VAL A 163 -5.70 -14.97 -25.31
C VAL A 163 -4.94 -14.20 -24.23
N VAL A 164 -3.65 -14.47 -24.02
CA VAL A 164 -2.79 -13.67 -23.12
C VAL A 164 -2.80 -12.21 -23.54
N ILE A 165 -2.60 -11.93 -24.85
CA ILE A 165 -2.64 -10.54 -25.35
C ILE A 165 -4.01 -9.91 -25.12
N LEU A 166 -5.11 -10.64 -25.39
CA LEU A 166 -6.47 -10.16 -25.13
C LEU A 166 -6.65 -9.76 -23.66
N VAL A 167 -6.26 -10.63 -22.72
CA VAL A 167 -6.36 -10.38 -21.28
C VAL A 167 -5.55 -9.16 -20.88
N VAL A 168 -4.30 -9.04 -21.36
CA VAL A 168 -3.44 -7.88 -21.11
C VAL A 168 -4.05 -6.58 -21.63
N VAL A 169 -4.60 -6.58 -22.84
CA VAL A 169 -5.25 -5.38 -23.41
C VAL A 169 -6.49 -5.00 -22.61
N MET A 170 -7.33 -5.97 -22.25
CA MET A 170 -8.51 -5.71 -21.42
C MET A 170 -8.13 -5.16 -20.05
N ASP A 171 -7.09 -5.70 -19.43
CA ASP A 171 -6.56 -5.22 -18.16
C ASP A 171 -6.01 -3.79 -18.27
N CYS A 172 -5.27 -3.47 -19.33
CA CYS A 172 -4.81 -2.10 -19.59
C CYS A 172 -5.99 -1.11 -19.71
N ILE A 173 -7.06 -1.47 -20.42
CA ILE A 173 -8.26 -0.63 -20.54
C ILE A 173 -8.89 -0.43 -19.16
N MET A 174 -9.02 -1.50 -18.39
CA MET A 174 -9.56 -1.47 -17.05
C MET A 174 -8.72 -0.59 -16.12
N SER A 175 -7.40 -0.74 -16.14
CA SER A 175 -6.45 0.06 -15.35
C SER A 175 -6.52 1.55 -15.69
N VAL A 176 -6.69 1.92 -16.97
CA VAL A 176 -6.88 3.31 -17.40
C VAL A 176 -8.12 3.91 -16.74
N ILE A 177 -9.24 3.20 -16.79
CA ILE A 177 -10.52 3.68 -16.25
C ILE A 177 -10.47 3.77 -14.72
N GLY A 178 -9.95 2.73 -14.06
CA GLY A 178 -9.78 2.67 -12.60
C GLY A 178 -8.87 3.78 -12.09
N SER A 179 -7.73 3.99 -12.74
CA SER A 179 -6.76 5.01 -12.34
C SER A 179 -7.29 6.43 -12.53
N ILE A 180 -8.01 6.72 -13.61
CA ILE A 180 -8.63 8.05 -13.80
C ILE A 180 -9.71 8.29 -12.75
N SER A 181 -10.58 7.31 -12.51
CA SER A 181 -11.75 7.47 -11.63
C SER A 181 -11.41 7.42 -10.15
N ASN A 182 -10.56 6.47 -9.73
CA ASN A 182 -10.20 6.25 -8.33
C ASN A 182 -8.92 7.00 -7.94
N ASP A 183 -7.80 6.77 -8.62
CA ASP A 183 -6.52 7.31 -8.17
C ASP A 183 -6.41 8.81 -8.43
N ALA A 184 -6.93 9.30 -9.57
CA ALA A 184 -6.90 10.71 -9.88
C ALA A 184 -8.13 11.45 -9.32
N ALA A 185 -9.34 11.10 -9.79
CA ALA A 185 -10.53 11.89 -9.50
C ALA A 185 -11.01 11.75 -8.05
N PHE A 186 -11.10 10.53 -7.50
CA PHE A 186 -11.60 10.30 -6.15
C PHE A 186 -10.65 10.83 -5.08
N ASN A 187 -9.33 10.59 -5.20
CA ASN A 187 -8.36 11.14 -4.26
C ASN A 187 -8.32 12.67 -4.28
N THR A 188 -8.48 13.29 -5.45
CA THR A 188 -8.59 14.75 -5.56
C THR A 188 -9.89 15.24 -4.92
N TRP A 189 -11.03 14.58 -5.17
CA TRP A 189 -12.30 14.92 -4.54
C TRP A 189 -12.22 14.87 -3.01
N ILE A 190 -11.59 13.83 -2.44
CA ILE A 190 -11.35 13.75 -0.99
C ILE A 190 -10.57 14.95 -0.49
N THR A 191 -9.52 15.37 -1.21
CA THR A 191 -8.73 16.55 -0.88
C THR A 191 -9.58 17.83 -0.91
N ASP A 192 -10.48 17.94 -1.89
CA ASP A 192 -11.36 19.09 -2.06
C ASP A 192 -12.40 19.21 -0.95
N VAL A 193 -13.03 18.10 -0.51
CA VAL A 193 -14.10 18.09 0.49
C VAL A 193 -13.62 18.03 1.93
N THR A 194 -12.34 17.73 2.16
CA THR A 194 -11.73 17.65 3.49
C THR A 194 -10.96 18.95 3.82
N ASN A 195 -10.71 19.18 5.10
CA ASN A 195 -9.83 20.23 5.60
C ASN A 195 -8.80 19.65 6.58
N THR A 196 -7.86 20.46 7.04
CA THR A 196 -6.77 20.02 7.93
C THR A 196 -7.27 19.34 9.23
N ALA A 197 -8.46 19.69 9.71
CA ALA A 197 -8.99 19.15 10.96
C ALA A 197 -9.66 17.77 10.82
N ASN A 198 -10.19 17.42 9.63
CA ASN A 198 -10.92 16.18 9.40
C ASN A 198 -10.23 15.23 8.40
N ARG A 199 -9.25 15.74 7.62
CA ARG A 199 -8.51 14.95 6.63
C ARG A 199 -7.85 13.70 7.22
N ALA A 200 -7.13 13.85 8.34
CA ALA A 200 -6.47 12.74 9.00
C ALA A 200 -7.44 11.59 9.37
N LYS A 201 -8.68 11.93 9.76
CA LYS A 201 -9.71 10.93 10.06
C LYS A 201 -10.18 10.20 8.80
N VAL A 202 -10.37 10.92 7.69
CA VAL A 202 -10.76 10.32 6.41
C VAL A 202 -9.63 9.43 5.88
N ASP A 203 -8.38 9.91 5.90
CA ASP A 203 -7.21 9.15 5.45
C ASP A 203 -7.02 7.86 6.28
N THR A 204 -7.28 7.90 7.60
CA THR A 204 -7.21 6.69 8.45
C THR A 204 -8.26 5.65 8.05
N ILE A 205 -9.48 6.08 7.73
CA ILE A 205 -10.54 5.18 7.29
C ILE A 205 -10.18 4.59 5.92
N LEU A 206 -9.73 5.41 4.99
CA LEU A 206 -9.31 4.94 3.66
C LEU A 206 -8.11 3.98 3.71
N ALA A 207 -7.19 4.16 4.65
CA ALA A 207 -6.05 3.27 4.84
C ALA A 207 -6.44 1.85 5.31
N ILE A 208 -7.61 1.69 5.93
CA ILE A 208 -8.13 0.37 6.37
C ILE A 208 -8.90 -0.32 5.24
N MET A 209 -9.46 0.42 4.29
CA MET A 209 -10.33 -0.13 3.25
C MET A 209 -9.70 -1.20 2.37
N PRO A 210 -8.41 -1.14 1.98
CA PRO A 210 -7.78 -2.23 1.23
C PRO A 210 -7.84 -3.58 1.96
N LEU A 211 -7.68 -3.56 3.28
CA LEU A 211 -7.73 -4.78 4.10
C LEU A 211 -9.16 -5.33 4.20
N VAL A 212 -10.14 -4.44 4.35
CA VAL A 212 -11.56 -4.82 4.36
C VAL A 212 -11.98 -5.36 3.00
N ALA A 213 -11.57 -4.72 1.91
CA ALA A 213 -11.83 -5.17 0.55
C ALA A 213 -11.23 -6.55 0.29
N LEU A 214 -9.99 -6.76 0.70
CA LEU A 214 -9.32 -8.06 0.58
C LEU A 214 -10.07 -9.14 1.38
N ALA A 215 -10.49 -8.86 2.61
CA ALA A 215 -11.28 -9.79 3.41
C ALA A 215 -12.63 -10.12 2.76
N ILE A 216 -13.30 -9.15 2.15
CA ILE A 216 -14.56 -9.37 1.43
C ILE A 216 -14.35 -10.26 0.21
N VAL A 217 -13.38 -9.91 -0.64
CA VAL A 217 -13.16 -10.64 -1.90
C VAL A 217 -12.61 -12.04 -1.60
N PHE A 218 -11.64 -12.14 -0.73
CA PHE A 218 -11.00 -13.39 -0.37
C PHE A 218 -11.94 -14.32 0.41
N GLY A 219 -12.58 -13.81 1.48
CA GLY A 219 -13.48 -14.60 2.32
C GLY A 219 -14.81 -14.94 1.66
N GLY A 220 -15.30 -14.08 0.74
CA GLY A 220 -16.61 -14.26 0.11
C GLY A 220 -16.58 -15.01 -1.22
N PHE A 221 -15.47 -14.99 -1.95
CA PHE A 221 -15.44 -15.43 -3.36
C PHE A 221 -14.32 -16.43 -3.68
N ASP A 222 -13.57 -16.91 -2.70
CA ASP A 222 -12.52 -17.91 -2.93
C ASP A 222 -13.04 -19.20 -3.56
N SER A 223 -14.24 -19.64 -3.19
CA SER A 223 -14.86 -20.83 -3.79
C SER A 223 -15.07 -20.72 -5.30
N LEU A 224 -15.17 -19.49 -5.84
CA LEU A 224 -15.31 -19.22 -7.28
C LEU A 224 -13.96 -19.08 -8.00
N THR A 225 -12.84 -19.08 -7.29
CA THR A 225 -11.53 -18.71 -7.84
C THR A 225 -10.38 -19.62 -7.41
N ASN A 226 -10.62 -20.61 -6.54
CA ASN A 226 -9.61 -21.58 -6.10
C ASN A 226 -9.21 -22.53 -7.24
N ASN A 227 -8.24 -23.42 -7.00
CA ASN A 227 -7.73 -24.33 -8.02
C ASN A 227 -8.77 -25.39 -8.51
N ASN A 228 -9.90 -25.53 -7.80
CA ASN A 228 -11.00 -26.40 -8.20
C ASN A 228 -12.14 -25.64 -8.89
N ALA A 229 -12.01 -24.31 -9.05
CA ALA A 229 -13.03 -23.48 -9.69
C ALA A 229 -13.18 -23.85 -11.16
N THR A 230 -14.42 -23.87 -11.62
CA THR A 230 -14.77 -24.13 -13.03
C THR A 230 -14.77 -22.83 -13.83
N VAL A 231 -14.75 -22.95 -15.16
CA VAL A 231 -14.94 -21.80 -16.08
C VAL A 231 -16.18 -21.00 -15.71
N SER A 232 -17.30 -21.68 -15.38
CA SER A 232 -18.55 -21.02 -14.96
C SER A 232 -18.39 -20.23 -13.66
N ASP A 233 -17.55 -20.69 -12.74
CA ASP A 233 -17.33 -20.01 -11.46
C ASP A 233 -16.50 -18.74 -11.66
N TRP A 234 -15.48 -18.76 -12.51
CA TRP A 234 -14.73 -17.57 -12.90
C TRP A 234 -15.62 -16.56 -13.62
N GLN A 235 -16.52 -17.01 -14.52
CA GLN A 235 -17.48 -16.13 -15.18
C GLN A 235 -18.39 -15.44 -14.17
N LYS A 236 -18.96 -16.18 -13.20
CA LYS A 236 -19.78 -15.63 -12.12
C LYS A 236 -18.97 -14.63 -11.28
N PHE A 237 -17.71 -14.97 -10.93
CA PHE A 237 -16.84 -14.08 -10.19
C PHE A 237 -16.69 -12.73 -10.88
N PHE A 238 -16.31 -12.69 -12.16
CA PHE A 238 -16.13 -11.44 -12.89
C PHE A 238 -17.43 -10.67 -13.07
N LEU A 239 -18.57 -11.33 -13.29
CA LEU A 239 -19.86 -10.67 -13.35
C LEU A 239 -20.22 -10.00 -12.02
N ILE A 240 -20.09 -10.70 -10.90
CA ILE A 240 -20.39 -10.16 -9.57
C ILE A 240 -19.44 -8.99 -9.25
N MET A 241 -18.13 -9.17 -9.48
CA MET A 241 -17.13 -8.13 -9.23
C MET A 241 -17.33 -6.91 -10.13
N GLY A 242 -17.86 -7.07 -11.33
CA GLY A 242 -18.20 -5.97 -12.23
C GLY A 242 -19.49 -5.24 -11.84
N ILE A 243 -20.51 -5.96 -11.33
CA ILE A 243 -21.76 -5.35 -10.85
C ILE A 243 -21.52 -4.41 -9.68
N ILE A 244 -20.59 -4.72 -8.77
CA ILE A 244 -20.31 -3.93 -7.58
C ILE A 244 -19.92 -2.48 -7.93
N PRO A 245 -18.86 -2.20 -8.74
CA PRO A 245 -18.52 -0.84 -9.11
C PRO A 245 -19.58 -0.19 -10.03
N THR A 246 -20.23 -0.95 -10.91
CA THR A 246 -21.30 -0.43 -11.77
C THR A 246 -22.45 0.15 -10.93
N VAL A 247 -22.97 -0.62 -9.98
CA VAL A 247 -24.03 -0.18 -9.08
C VAL A 247 -23.56 0.96 -8.17
N GLY A 248 -22.35 0.85 -7.63
CA GLY A 248 -21.74 1.90 -6.81
C GLY A 248 -21.59 3.22 -7.55
N GLY A 249 -21.13 3.20 -8.79
CA GLY A 249 -21.03 4.37 -9.66
C GLY A 249 -22.41 4.99 -9.96
N ALA A 250 -23.40 4.16 -10.27
CA ALA A 250 -24.78 4.60 -10.50
C ALA A 250 -25.40 5.24 -9.25
N LEU A 251 -25.25 4.62 -8.07
CA LEU A 251 -25.69 5.20 -6.81
C LEU A 251 -24.97 6.52 -6.49
N GLY A 252 -23.70 6.62 -6.84
CA GLY A 252 -22.89 7.81 -6.67
C GLY A 252 -23.43 9.02 -7.42
N LEU A 253 -24.07 8.83 -8.59
CA LEU A 253 -24.72 9.92 -9.34
C LEU A 253 -25.79 10.65 -8.51
N PHE A 254 -26.43 9.97 -7.57
CA PHE A 254 -27.45 10.55 -6.69
C PHE A 254 -26.88 11.05 -5.35
N ILE A 255 -25.89 10.35 -4.81
CA ILE A 255 -25.35 10.61 -3.47
C ILE A 255 -24.26 11.67 -3.50
N MET A 256 -23.31 11.58 -4.45
CA MET A 256 -22.11 12.39 -4.48
C MET A 256 -22.38 13.81 -4.96
N ARG A 257 -21.67 14.77 -4.36
CA ARG A 257 -21.69 16.18 -4.78
C ARG A 257 -20.26 16.69 -4.91
N ASP A 258 -20.04 17.52 -5.93
CA ASP A 258 -18.82 18.30 -6.03
C ASP A 258 -18.82 19.42 -4.98
N LYS A 259 -17.64 19.84 -4.56
CA LYS A 259 -17.50 21.03 -3.73
C LYS A 259 -17.76 22.27 -4.60
N GLU A 260 -18.63 23.15 -4.13
CA GLU A 260 -18.92 24.40 -4.81
C GLU A 260 -17.71 25.34 -4.79
N GLY A 261 -17.54 26.15 -5.83
CA GLY A 261 -16.52 27.19 -5.91
C GLY A 261 -15.12 26.74 -6.33
N ILE A 262 -14.92 25.48 -6.75
CA ILE A 262 -13.65 25.05 -7.34
C ILE A 262 -13.51 25.69 -8.73
N LYS A 263 -12.53 26.60 -8.86
CA LYS A 263 -12.19 27.18 -10.16
C LYS A 263 -11.35 26.21 -10.98
N PRO A 264 -11.69 25.98 -12.26
CA PRO A 264 -10.84 25.21 -13.16
C PRO A 264 -9.42 25.82 -13.22
N LYS A 265 -8.40 25.00 -13.12
CA LYS A 265 -7.00 25.44 -13.28
C LYS A 265 -6.66 25.42 -14.76
N SER A 266 -6.39 26.60 -15.35
CA SER A 266 -6.10 26.77 -16.78
C SER A 266 -4.67 26.40 -17.19
N ASP A 267 -3.70 26.42 -16.26
CA ASP A 267 -2.26 26.46 -16.58
C ASP A 267 -1.43 25.29 -16.04
N THR A 268 -2.01 24.16 -15.67
CA THR A 268 -1.20 23.03 -15.24
C THR A 268 -0.76 22.20 -16.45
N SER A 269 0.43 22.47 -16.95
CA SER A 269 1.18 21.55 -17.80
C SER A 269 1.72 20.42 -16.91
N PHE A 270 0.83 19.50 -16.52
CA PHE A 270 1.17 18.36 -15.65
C PHE A 270 2.32 17.52 -16.25
N PHE A 271 2.34 17.37 -17.57
CA PHE A 271 3.44 16.70 -18.28
C PHE A 271 4.78 17.44 -18.12
N SER A 272 4.76 18.77 -18.14
CA SER A 272 5.94 19.59 -17.88
C SER A 272 6.42 19.40 -16.44
N ASP A 273 5.52 19.38 -15.49
CA ASP A 273 5.85 19.17 -14.06
C ASP A 273 6.40 17.77 -13.81
N PHE A 274 5.83 16.76 -14.46
CA PHE A 274 6.34 15.39 -14.39
C PHE A 274 7.74 15.28 -14.99
N ILE A 275 7.96 15.80 -16.20
CA ILE A 275 9.28 15.83 -16.84
C ILE A 275 10.28 16.63 -15.99
N TYR A 276 9.84 17.74 -15.41
CA TYR A 276 10.67 18.56 -14.51
C TYR A 276 11.12 17.75 -13.29
N SER A 277 10.25 16.94 -12.71
CA SER A 277 10.59 16.11 -11.55
C SER A 277 11.66 15.05 -11.88
N LEU A 278 11.77 14.61 -13.14
CA LEU A 278 12.76 13.62 -13.59
C LEU A 278 14.07 14.25 -14.07
N LYS A 279 14.18 15.59 -14.17
CA LYS A 279 15.42 16.25 -14.59
C LYS A 279 16.57 15.99 -13.60
N PRO A 280 17.78 15.68 -14.09
CA PRO A 280 18.94 15.45 -13.23
C PRO A 280 19.24 16.60 -12.26
N SER A 281 18.99 17.85 -12.69
CA SER A 281 19.11 19.05 -11.85
C SER A 281 18.15 19.03 -10.67
N THR A 282 16.88 18.67 -10.89
CA THR A 282 15.85 18.56 -9.86
C THR A 282 16.16 17.43 -8.87
N ILE A 283 16.65 16.28 -9.39
CA ILE A 283 17.09 15.15 -8.58
C ILE A 283 18.25 15.59 -7.66
N LYS A 284 19.22 16.30 -8.21
CA LYS A 284 20.39 16.80 -7.44
C LYS A 284 19.98 17.77 -6.34
N GLN A 285 19.04 18.69 -6.63
CA GLN A 285 18.52 19.66 -5.64
C GLN A 285 17.68 18.99 -4.54
N ASN A 286 16.97 17.92 -4.84
CA ASN A 286 16.07 17.24 -3.90
C ASN A 286 16.56 15.82 -3.56
N LYS A 287 17.89 15.64 -3.43
CA LYS A 287 18.54 14.33 -3.28
C LYS A 287 17.92 13.45 -2.20
N MET A 288 17.57 13.99 -1.04
CA MET A 288 17.02 13.22 0.08
C MET A 288 15.62 12.67 -0.23
N LEU A 289 14.80 13.43 -0.95
CA LEU A 289 13.48 12.97 -1.42
C LEU A 289 13.63 11.72 -2.30
N TYR A 290 14.53 11.74 -3.29
CA TYR A 290 14.74 10.59 -4.19
C TYR A 290 15.39 9.41 -3.49
N ILE A 291 16.23 9.62 -2.49
CA ILE A 291 16.76 8.54 -1.64
C ILE A 291 15.64 7.87 -0.84
N CYS A 292 14.69 8.63 -0.27
CA CYS A 292 13.52 8.05 0.38
C CYS A 292 12.64 7.27 -0.62
N LEU A 293 12.40 7.84 -1.80
CA LEU A 293 11.65 7.15 -2.85
C LEU A 293 12.35 5.88 -3.33
N SER A 294 13.69 5.87 -3.44
CA SER A 294 14.44 4.66 -3.82
C SER A 294 14.33 3.55 -2.77
N GLY A 295 14.31 3.89 -1.48
CA GLY A 295 14.05 2.91 -0.42
C GLY A 295 12.65 2.29 -0.52
N ASN A 296 11.65 3.13 -0.80
CA ASN A 296 10.29 2.65 -1.04
C ASN A 296 10.19 1.77 -2.30
N MET A 297 10.87 2.18 -3.37
CA MET A 297 10.96 1.43 -4.63
C MET A 297 11.53 0.02 -4.42
N VAL A 298 12.67 -0.09 -3.73
CA VAL A 298 13.32 -1.38 -3.49
C VAL A 298 12.43 -2.30 -2.64
N SER A 299 11.78 -1.77 -1.59
CA SER A 299 10.86 -2.56 -0.77
C SER A 299 9.64 -3.03 -1.56
N ALA A 300 9.12 -2.19 -2.46
CA ALA A 300 7.99 -2.53 -3.31
C ALA A 300 8.39 -3.57 -4.40
N ILE A 301 9.61 -3.50 -4.95
CA ILE A 301 10.13 -4.55 -5.86
C ILE A 301 10.16 -5.89 -5.13
N ALA A 302 10.69 -5.95 -3.91
CA ALA A 302 10.73 -7.19 -3.13
C ALA A 302 9.32 -7.78 -2.92
N TYR A 303 8.32 -6.94 -2.64
CA TYR A 303 6.92 -7.35 -2.52
C TYR A 303 6.37 -7.92 -3.83
N GLN A 304 6.64 -7.28 -4.96
CA GLN A 304 6.14 -7.67 -6.27
C GLN A 304 6.75 -9.00 -6.80
N VAL A 305 7.86 -9.48 -6.25
CA VAL A 305 8.46 -10.76 -6.65
C VAL A 305 7.53 -11.93 -6.32
N TYR A 306 6.85 -11.92 -5.17
CA TYR A 306 6.06 -13.06 -4.71
C TYR A 306 4.54 -12.83 -4.73
N VAL A 307 4.06 -11.58 -4.61
CA VAL A 307 2.63 -11.32 -4.37
C VAL A 307 1.71 -11.86 -5.46
N ASN A 308 2.14 -11.77 -6.72
CA ASN A 308 1.37 -12.24 -7.88
C ASN A 308 1.23 -13.75 -7.95
N TYR A 309 2.03 -14.50 -7.19
CA TYR A 309 2.06 -15.95 -7.14
C TYR A 309 1.61 -16.51 -5.78
N LEU A 310 1.28 -15.62 -4.83
CA LEU A 310 1.05 -15.99 -3.43
C LEU A 310 -0.04 -17.06 -3.27
N PHE A 311 -1.16 -16.93 -3.95
CA PHE A 311 -2.26 -17.91 -3.87
C PHE A 311 -1.83 -19.28 -4.36
N ASN A 312 -1.22 -19.32 -5.54
CA ASN A 312 -0.78 -20.60 -6.13
C ASN A 312 0.42 -21.22 -5.40
N ILE A 313 1.23 -20.43 -4.69
CA ILE A 313 2.23 -20.96 -3.76
C ILE A 313 1.53 -21.63 -2.58
N VAL A 314 0.58 -20.98 -1.94
CA VAL A 314 -0.07 -21.51 -0.73
C VAL A 314 -0.94 -22.74 -1.05
N GLU A 315 -1.73 -22.67 -2.11
CA GLU A 315 -2.65 -23.72 -2.50
C GLU A 315 -1.96 -24.85 -3.31
N GLY A 316 -1.08 -24.46 -4.25
CA GLY A 316 -0.45 -25.41 -5.17
C GLY A 316 0.87 -25.98 -4.66
N THR A 317 1.78 -25.14 -4.15
CA THR A 317 3.11 -25.58 -3.70
C THR A 317 3.09 -26.12 -2.28
N LEU A 318 2.46 -25.40 -1.35
CA LEU A 318 2.30 -25.82 0.05
C LEU A 318 1.11 -26.77 0.24
N LYS A 319 0.19 -26.87 -0.72
CA LYS A 319 -0.98 -27.77 -0.71
C LYS A 319 -1.91 -27.58 0.50
N ILE A 320 -1.94 -26.38 1.09
CA ILE A 320 -2.78 -26.08 2.26
C ILE A 320 -4.24 -25.96 1.83
N LYS A 321 -5.09 -26.92 2.18
CA LYS A 321 -6.49 -26.99 1.74
C LYS A 321 -7.34 -25.83 2.28
N ASN A 322 -7.18 -25.49 3.56
CA ASN A 322 -7.96 -24.44 4.24
C ASN A 322 -7.14 -23.16 4.47
N TYR A 323 -6.50 -22.66 3.43
CA TYR A 323 -5.59 -21.50 3.50
C TYR A 323 -6.28 -20.16 3.79
N ILE A 324 -7.61 -20.05 3.63
CA ILE A 324 -8.38 -18.82 3.89
C ILE A 324 -8.18 -18.35 5.32
N ILE A 325 -8.29 -19.27 6.31
CA ILE A 325 -8.16 -18.92 7.72
C ILE A 325 -6.75 -18.43 8.06
N PRO A 326 -5.65 -19.15 7.73
CA PRO A 326 -4.29 -18.66 7.94
C PRO A 326 -4.02 -17.32 7.28
N ILE A 327 -4.42 -17.13 6.03
CA ILE A 327 -4.23 -15.83 5.34
C ILE A 327 -5.06 -14.73 5.99
N GLY A 328 -6.29 -15.00 6.39
CA GLY A 328 -7.12 -14.05 7.13
C GLY A 328 -6.45 -13.61 8.44
N ILE A 329 -5.89 -14.54 9.20
CA ILE A 329 -5.12 -14.24 10.43
C ILE A 329 -3.90 -13.38 10.10
N ILE A 330 -3.11 -13.75 9.07
CA ILE A 330 -1.94 -12.99 8.62
C ILE A 330 -2.33 -11.54 8.32
N MET A 331 -3.38 -11.33 7.53
CA MET A 331 -3.81 -10.00 7.11
C MET A 331 -4.22 -9.12 8.29
N VAL A 332 -5.07 -9.67 9.19
CA VAL A 332 -5.56 -8.92 10.35
C VAL A 332 -4.40 -8.58 11.30
N VAL A 333 -3.57 -9.58 11.63
CA VAL A 333 -2.46 -9.37 12.58
C VAL A 333 -1.40 -8.44 11.98
N ALA A 334 -1.03 -8.61 10.70
CA ALA A 334 -0.09 -7.73 10.01
C ALA A 334 -0.59 -6.27 9.98
N ALA A 335 -1.89 -6.06 9.75
CA ALA A 335 -2.49 -4.73 9.80
C ALA A 335 -2.40 -4.11 11.20
N VAL A 336 -2.78 -4.85 12.24
CA VAL A 336 -2.70 -4.38 13.63
C VAL A 336 -1.25 -4.05 14.01
N VAL A 337 -0.30 -4.93 13.69
CA VAL A 337 1.12 -4.72 13.93
C VAL A 337 1.62 -3.48 13.19
N SER A 338 1.24 -3.28 11.93
CA SER A 338 1.65 -2.11 11.15
C SER A 338 1.15 -0.80 11.77
N VAL A 339 -0.08 -0.75 12.26
CA VAL A 339 -0.64 0.43 12.98
C VAL A 339 0.10 0.69 14.30
N ILE A 340 0.39 -0.36 15.07
CA ILE A 340 1.15 -0.22 16.32
C ILE A 340 2.56 0.32 16.04
N VAL A 341 3.27 -0.25 15.07
CA VAL A 341 4.62 0.18 14.70
C VAL A 341 4.61 1.59 14.13
N SER A 342 3.66 1.96 13.25
CA SER A 342 3.51 3.31 12.73
C SER A 342 3.27 4.33 13.85
N THR A 343 2.42 4.00 14.83
CA THR A 343 2.20 4.84 16.00
C THR A 343 3.46 4.98 16.87
N ALA A 344 4.26 3.92 16.98
CA ALA A 344 5.54 3.96 17.67
C ALA A 344 6.57 4.81 16.91
N MET A 345 6.60 4.74 15.57
CA MET A 345 7.47 5.59 14.73
C MET A 345 7.19 7.08 14.93
N ASP A 346 5.93 7.48 15.05
CA ASP A 346 5.55 8.86 15.30
C ASP A 346 6.02 9.36 16.67
N LYS A 347 6.14 8.48 17.66
CA LYS A 347 6.54 8.81 19.03
C LYS A 347 8.05 8.74 19.26
N CYS A 348 8.68 7.68 18.76
CA CYS A 348 10.11 7.39 19.02
C CYS A 348 11.04 7.95 17.94
N GLY A 349 10.46 8.43 16.82
CA GLY A 349 11.21 8.89 15.65
C GLY A 349 11.52 7.78 14.65
N LYS A 350 11.32 8.07 13.38
CA LYS A 350 11.46 7.15 12.24
C LYS A 350 12.83 6.48 12.14
N LYS A 351 13.89 7.17 12.57
CA LYS A 351 15.29 6.73 12.45
C LYS A 351 15.59 5.38 13.10
N HIS A 352 14.85 5.00 14.14
CA HIS A 352 15.06 3.75 14.88
C HIS A 352 14.43 2.53 14.20
N PHE A 353 13.51 2.73 13.25
CA PHE A 353 12.71 1.65 12.65
C PHE A 353 13.25 1.11 11.33
N TYR A 354 14.14 1.83 10.61
CA TYR A 354 14.64 1.37 9.30
C TYR A 354 15.27 -0.01 9.35
N TYR A 355 16.31 -0.18 10.20
CA TYR A 355 17.04 -1.44 10.25
C TYR A 355 16.24 -2.61 10.84
N PRO A 356 15.55 -2.43 11.99
CA PRO A 356 14.74 -3.52 12.54
C PRO A 356 13.66 -4.01 11.56
N THR A 357 13.04 -3.09 10.82
CA THR A 357 12.01 -3.45 9.85
C THR A 357 12.58 -4.23 8.67
N ILE A 358 13.72 -3.82 8.10
CA ILE A 358 14.39 -4.55 7.02
C ILE A 358 14.78 -5.96 7.50
N ILE A 359 15.42 -6.06 8.67
CA ILE A 359 15.85 -7.34 9.23
C ILE A 359 14.64 -8.27 9.47
N ALA A 360 13.56 -7.74 10.04
CA ALA A 360 12.33 -8.52 10.25
C ALA A 360 11.73 -9.03 8.93
N GLY A 361 11.77 -8.21 7.85
CA GLY A 361 11.32 -8.63 6.52
C GLY A 361 12.16 -9.76 5.94
N ILE A 362 13.48 -9.66 6.04
CA ILE A 362 14.40 -10.72 5.59
C ILE A 362 14.17 -12.02 6.37
N ILE A 363 14.05 -11.93 7.70
CA ILE A 363 13.75 -13.08 8.56
C ILE A 363 12.40 -13.68 8.17
N GLY A 364 11.37 -12.87 7.95
CA GLY A 364 10.05 -13.32 7.51
C GLY A 364 10.10 -14.10 6.19
N CYS A 365 10.84 -13.58 5.20
CA CYS A 365 11.05 -14.27 3.92
C CYS A 365 11.75 -15.62 4.09
N ILE A 366 12.78 -15.69 4.93
CA ILE A 366 13.51 -16.93 5.21
C ILE A 366 12.60 -17.93 5.94
N ILE A 367 11.77 -17.47 6.89
CA ILE A 367 10.81 -18.33 7.59
C ILE A 367 9.81 -18.92 6.59
N ILE A 368 9.19 -18.10 5.71
CA ILE A 368 8.25 -18.65 4.71
C ILE A 368 8.97 -19.63 3.77
N TRP A 369 10.15 -19.28 3.28
CA TRP A 369 10.93 -20.19 2.44
C TRP A 369 11.18 -21.54 3.11
N SER A 370 11.39 -21.59 4.42
CA SER A 370 11.63 -22.83 5.16
C SER A 370 10.41 -23.76 5.21
N ALA A 371 9.19 -23.25 4.93
CA ALA A 371 7.98 -24.08 4.91
C ALA A 371 8.08 -25.25 3.94
N LYS A 372 8.84 -25.11 2.83
CA LYS A 372 9.06 -26.18 1.85
C LYS A 372 9.62 -27.50 2.45
N PHE A 373 10.34 -27.44 3.58
CA PHE A 373 10.92 -28.62 4.22
C PHE A 373 9.89 -29.44 5.02
N PHE A 374 8.69 -28.87 5.25
CA PHE A 374 7.61 -29.45 6.03
C PHE A 374 6.43 -29.90 5.16
N VAL A 375 6.42 -29.58 3.87
CA VAL A 375 5.39 -30.00 2.91
C VAL A 375 5.23 -31.52 2.94
N ASP A 376 3.98 -31.99 3.01
CA ASP A 376 3.58 -33.38 3.11
C ASP A 376 4.12 -34.14 4.38
N LYS A 377 4.78 -33.45 5.32
CA LYS A 377 5.32 -34.04 6.55
C LYS A 377 4.55 -33.65 7.81
N ASN A 378 4.24 -32.33 7.94
CA ASN A 378 3.58 -31.81 9.11
C ASN A 378 2.78 -30.53 8.76
N GLU A 379 1.51 -30.71 8.44
CA GLU A 379 0.60 -29.62 8.04
C GLU A 379 0.49 -28.53 9.12
N LYS A 380 0.50 -28.89 10.42
CA LYS A 380 0.41 -27.89 11.50
C LYS A 380 1.66 -27.01 11.56
N ALA A 381 2.85 -27.59 11.36
CA ALA A 381 4.10 -26.84 11.34
C ALA A 381 4.14 -25.91 10.11
N GLU A 382 3.71 -26.40 8.97
CA GLU A 382 3.62 -25.65 7.72
C GLU A 382 2.70 -24.42 7.84
N ILE A 383 1.50 -24.60 8.39
CA ILE A 383 0.55 -23.51 8.66
C ILE A 383 1.14 -22.53 9.68
N ALA A 384 1.78 -22.98 10.73
CA ALA A 384 2.39 -22.10 11.73
C ALA A 384 3.52 -21.26 11.13
N ILE A 385 4.39 -21.86 10.30
CA ILE A 385 5.47 -21.17 9.58
C ILE A 385 4.89 -20.14 8.62
N LEU A 386 3.84 -20.50 7.87
CA LEU A 386 3.15 -19.59 6.96
C LEU A 386 2.56 -18.39 7.72
N ILE A 387 1.91 -18.62 8.86
CA ILE A 387 1.32 -17.54 9.66
C ILE A 387 2.41 -16.61 10.21
N ILE A 388 3.43 -17.15 10.87
CA ILE A 388 4.49 -16.33 11.48
C ILE A 388 5.27 -15.57 10.41
N GLY A 389 5.72 -16.25 9.36
CA GLY A 389 6.45 -15.63 8.27
C GLY A 389 5.58 -14.65 7.48
N GLY A 390 4.31 -14.98 7.23
CA GLY A 390 3.36 -14.12 6.54
C GLY A 390 3.07 -12.83 7.29
N ILE A 391 2.88 -12.88 8.61
CA ILE A 391 2.72 -11.69 9.45
C ILE A 391 3.96 -10.78 9.34
N LEU A 392 5.16 -11.35 9.38
CA LEU A 392 6.39 -10.59 9.24
C LEU A 392 6.49 -9.97 7.84
N VAL A 393 6.30 -10.75 6.78
CA VAL A 393 6.47 -10.29 5.39
C VAL A 393 5.43 -9.24 5.00
N ILE A 394 4.16 -9.48 5.25
CA ILE A 394 3.08 -8.52 4.94
C ILE A 394 3.14 -7.32 5.88
N GLY A 395 3.33 -7.54 7.19
CA GLY A 395 3.43 -6.46 8.18
C GLY A 395 4.62 -5.53 7.89
N VAL A 396 5.77 -6.09 7.54
CA VAL A 396 6.95 -5.31 7.15
C VAL A 396 6.70 -4.52 5.87
N SER A 397 6.06 -5.11 4.86
CA SER A 397 5.74 -4.40 3.62
C SER A 397 4.87 -3.16 3.88
N LEU A 398 3.86 -3.28 4.74
CA LEU A 398 3.01 -2.16 5.16
C LEU A 398 3.79 -1.11 5.96
N VAL A 399 4.63 -1.54 6.91
CA VAL A 399 5.45 -0.64 7.72
C VAL A 399 6.47 0.10 6.88
N MET A 400 7.18 -0.57 5.97
CA MET A 400 8.18 0.06 5.10
C MET A 400 7.55 1.07 4.14
N ALA A 401 6.42 0.72 3.54
CA ALA A 401 5.66 1.64 2.70
C ALA A 401 5.27 2.91 3.47
N GLY A 402 4.79 2.78 4.71
CA GLY A 402 4.46 3.89 5.59
C GLY A 402 5.70 4.71 5.99
N LEU A 403 6.78 4.04 6.41
CA LEU A 403 8.03 4.66 6.88
C LEU A 403 8.69 5.51 5.79
N PHE A 404 8.88 4.96 4.60
CA PHE A 404 9.47 5.69 3.48
C PHE A 404 8.55 6.77 2.93
N THR A 405 7.22 6.52 2.87
CA THR A 405 6.24 7.54 2.46
C THR A 405 6.21 8.72 3.44
N ALA A 406 6.22 8.46 4.74
CA ALA A 406 6.29 9.51 5.74
C ALA A 406 7.63 10.28 5.67
N SER A 407 8.73 9.58 5.38
CA SER A 407 10.05 10.20 5.26
C SER A 407 10.20 11.03 3.99
N TYR A 408 9.69 10.56 2.86
CA TYR A 408 9.75 11.33 1.62
C TYR A 408 8.93 12.62 1.72
N ARG A 409 7.77 12.59 2.41
CA ARG A 409 6.93 13.78 2.64
C ARG A 409 7.65 14.87 3.42
N ASP A 410 8.55 14.51 4.34
CA ASP A 410 9.36 15.48 5.11
C ASP A 410 10.30 16.30 4.21
N TYR A 411 10.66 15.78 3.02
CA TYR A 411 11.58 16.41 2.07
C TYR A 411 10.91 17.03 0.85
N ILE A 412 9.58 17.03 0.77
CA ILE A 412 8.87 17.71 -0.31
C ILE A 412 8.92 19.22 -0.08
N PRO A 413 9.40 20.01 -1.05
CA PRO A 413 9.34 21.46 -0.97
C PRO A 413 7.89 21.95 -0.91
N GLN A 414 7.61 22.95 -0.05
CA GLN A 414 6.28 23.51 0.14
C GLN A 414 5.69 24.00 -1.19
N GLY A 415 4.44 23.63 -1.45
CA GLY A 415 3.70 24.01 -2.68
C GLY A 415 4.07 23.20 -3.92
N LYS A 416 4.94 22.17 -3.81
CA LYS A 416 5.34 21.29 -4.93
C LYS A 416 4.87 19.85 -4.76
N GLU A 417 3.90 19.60 -3.88
CA GLU A 417 3.40 18.25 -3.56
C GLU A 417 2.89 17.50 -4.80
N GLY A 418 2.14 18.20 -5.66
CA GLY A 418 1.61 17.62 -6.91
C GLY A 418 2.70 17.25 -7.93
N LEU A 419 3.76 18.07 -8.01
CA LEU A 419 4.88 17.84 -8.92
C LEU A 419 5.60 16.52 -8.60
N PHE A 420 5.85 16.22 -7.32
CA PHE A 420 6.54 15.01 -6.90
C PHE A 420 5.63 13.78 -6.80
N GLN A 421 4.31 13.94 -6.88
CA GLN A 421 3.37 12.82 -6.87
C GLN A 421 3.56 11.91 -8.10
N GLY A 422 3.80 12.50 -9.28
CA GLY A 422 4.10 11.72 -10.49
C GLY A 422 5.37 10.90 -10.36
N CYS A 423 6.44 11.49 -9.81
CA CYS A 423 7.69 10.77 -9.54
C CYS A 423 7.48 9.61 -8.55
N ARG A 424 6.64 9.81 -7.51
CA ARG A 424 6.27 8.74 -6.60
C ARG A 424 5.55 7.60 -7.32
N MET A 425 4.62 7.89 -8.22
CA MET A 425 3.92 6.85 -8.99
C MET A 425 4.90 6.01 -9.82
N VAL A 426 5.86 6.65 -10.47
CA VAL A 426 6.89 5.91 -11.23
C VAL A 426 7.75 5.04 -10.32
N MET A 427 8.27 5.60 -9.22
CA MET A 427 9.23 4.88 -8.38
C MET A 427 8.56 3.85 -7.44
N TYR A 428 7.30 4.05 -7.05
CA TYR A 428 6.62 3.17 -6.10
C TYR A 428 5.65 2.18 -6.75
N VAL A 429 5.13 2.49 -7.94
CA VAL A 429 4.18 1.63 -8.64
C VAL A 429 4.80 1.06 -9.92
N LEU A 430 5.17 1.92 -10.87
CA LEU A 430 5.58 1.49 -12.21
C LEU A 430 6.83 0.61 -12.18
N ILE A 431 7.94 1.09 -11.60
CA ILE A 431 9.21 0.35 -11.58
C ILE A 431 9.08 -0.98 -10.82
N PRO A 432 8.49 -1.05 -9.62
CA PRO A 432 8.29 -2.30 -8.91
C PRO A 432 7.43 -3.32 -9.64
N MET A 433 6.34 -2.90 -10.27
CA MET A 433 5.44 -3.78 -11.01
C MET A 433 6.03 -4.28 -12.34
N ILE A 434 7.12 -3.68 -12.83
CA ILE A 434 7.90 -4.19 -13.96
C ILE A 434 9.02 -5.11 -13.46
N ILE A 435 9.86 -4.62 -12.55
CA ILE A 435 11.07 -5.34 -12.14
C ILE A 435 10.74 -6.57 -11.30
N GLY A 436 9.78 -6.47 -10.37
CA GLY A 436 9.42 -7.58 -9.48
C GLY A 436 9.00 -8.84 -10.24
N PRO A 437 7.99 -8.78 -11.14
CA PRO A 437 7.60 -9.93 -11.96
C PRO A 437 8.70 -10.45 -12.88
N ILE A 438 9.58 -9.59 -13.42
CA ILE A 438 10.75 -10.04 -14.22
C ILE A 438 11.69 -10.88 -13.36
N VAL A 439 12.00 -10.44 -12.14
CA VAL A 439 12.82 -11.24 -11.20
C VAL A 439 12.11 -12.54 -10.85
N ALA A 440 10.81 -12.50 -10.59
CA ALA A 440 10.02 -13.70 -10.33
C ALA A 440 10.07 -14.68 -11.51
N GLN A 441 9.89 -14.19 -12.73
CA GLN A 441 9.98 -15.00 -13.95
C GLN A 441 11.34 -15.71 -14.10
N VAL A 442 12.44 -15.01 -13.80
CA VAL A 442 13.79 -15.61 -13.85
C VAL A 442 13.91 -16.74 -12.82
N ILE A 443 13.42 -16.53 -11.58
CA ILE A 443 13.47 -17.53 -10.53
C ILE A 443 12.59 -18.75 -10.87
N ILE A 444 11.36 -18.52 -11.33
CA ILE A 444 10.43 -19.59 -11.71
C ILE A 444 10.98 -20.42 -12.87
N ASN A 445 11.50 -19.76 -13.92
CA ASN A 445 12.09 -20.46 -15.06
C ASN A 445 13.34 -21.26 -14.66
N ALA A 446 14.16 -20.75 -13.75
CA ALA A 446 15.32 -21.48 -13.24
C ALA A 446 14.94 -22.73 -12.45
N ALA A 447 13.87 -22.65 -11.64
CA ALA A 447 13.37 -23.77 -10.85
C ALA A 447 12.65 -24.85 -11.69
N ASN A 448 12.08 -24.46 -12.85
CA ASN A 448 11.30 -25.35 -13.71
C ASN A 448 12.02 -25.71 -15.03
N LYS A 449 13.35 -25.74 -15.04
CA LYS A 449 14.11 -26.14 -16.25
C LYS A 449 13.71 -27.55 -16.71
N GLY A 450 13.24 -27.66 -17.95
CA GLY A 450 12.82 -28.93 -18.55
C GLY A 450 11.42 -29.41 -18.16
N VAL A 451 10.68 -28.63 -17.39
CA VAL A 451 9.29 -28.91 -17.02
C VAL A 451 8.35 -28.31 -18.09
N SER A 452 7.32 -29.07 -18.48
CA SER A 452 6.30 -28.57 -19.40
C SER A 452 5.46 -27.46 -18.74
N GLU A 453 4.95 -26.50 -19.54
CA GLU A 453 4.19 -25.34 -19.05
C GLU A 453 3.02 -25.71 -18.11
N ASN A 454 2.33 -26.82 -18.38
CA ASN A 454 1.20 -27.27 -17.56
C ASN A 454 1.59 -27.74 -16.16
N ASN A 455 2.85 -28.13 -15.98
CA ASN A 455 3.38 -28.69 -14.73
C ASN A 455 4.28 -27.72 -13.96
N ILE A 456 4.31 -26.43 -14.36
CA ILE A 456 5.07 -25.42 -13.64
C ILE A 456 4.59 -25.31 -12.21
N VAL A 457 5.56 -25.34 -11.28
CA VAL A 457 5.35 -25.12 -9.84
C VAL A 457 5.99 -23.81 -9.45
N TYR A 458 5.29 -23.00 -8.68
CA TYR A 458 5.80 -21.71 -8.21
C TYR A 458 6.68 -21.92 -6.98
N PRO A 459 8.01 -21.69 -7.09
CA PRO A 459 8.96 -22.09 -6.07
C PRO A 459 8.97 -21.14 -4.87
N MET A 460 9.26 -21.69 -3.68
CA MET A 460 9.44 -20.90 -2.46
C MET A 460 10.67 -19.99 -2.49
N GLU A 461 11.57 -20.21 -3.44
CA GLU A 461 12.75 -19.39 -3.75
C GLU A 461 12.40 -17.94 -4.13
N LEU A 462 11.16 -17.67 -4.50
CA LEU A 462 10.65 -16.30 -4.69
C LEU A 462 10.82 -15.44 -3.42
N PHE A 463 10.62 -16.04 -2.25
CA PHE A 463 10.84 -15.34 -0.97
C PHE A 463 12.32 -15.08 -0.69
N LEU A 464 13.23 -15.99 -1.11
CA LEU A 464 14.67 -15.71 -1.03
C LEU A 464 15.09 -14.59 -1.97
N GLY A 465 14.54 -14.56 -3.20
CA GLY A 465 14.75 -13.46 -4.12
C GLY A 465 14.31 -12.12 -3.53
N ALA A 466 13.13 -12.09 -2.88
CA ALA A 466 12.65 -10.91 -2.17
C ALA A 466 13.57 -10.51 -1.00
N ALA A 467 14.07 -11.49 -0.22
CA ALA A 467 15.01 -11.24 0.87
C ALA A 467 16.31 -10.60 0.38
N VAL A 468 16.87 -11.08 -0.74
CA VAL A 468 18.07 -10.51 -1.37
C VAL A 468 17.81 -9.06 -1.81
N ILE A 469 16.64 -8.78 -2.40
CA ILE A 469 16.28 -7.41 -2.80
C ILE A 469 16.15 -6.51 -1.57
N LEU A 470 15.57 -6.99 -0.46
CA LEU A 470 15.44 -6.23 0.77
C LEU A 470 16.80 -5.82 1.37
N LEU A 471 17.89 -6.55 1.12
CA LEU A 471 19.24 -6.13 1.53
C LEU A 471 19.63 -4.78 0.93
N PHE A 472 19.21 -4.48 -0.29
CA PHE A 472 19.50 -3.18 -0.92
C PHE A 472 18.78 -2.02 -0.24
N CYS A 473 17.71 -2.26 0.56
CA CYS A 473 17.07 -1.23 1.37
C CYS A 473 17.98 -0.65 2.45
N PHE A 474 19.05 -1.34 2.87
CA PHE A 474 20.00 -0.80 3.84
C PHE A 474 20.73 0.45 3.32
N ILE A 475 20.98 0.55 2.01
CA ILE A 475 21.68 1.67 1.39
C ILE A 475 20.91 2.99 1.60
N PRO A 476 19.68 3.16 1.07
CA PRO A 476 18.90 4.38 1.29
C PRO A 476 18.57 4.60 2.77
N SER A 477 18.29 3.54 3.52
CA SER A 477 17.99 3.65 4.96
C SER A 477 19.15 4.23 5.77
N LYS A 478 20.38 3.82 5.48
CA LYS A 478 21.59 4.37 6.12
C LYS A 478 21.71 5.88 5.90
N ILE A 479 21.52 6.32 4.66
CA ILE A 479 21.64 7.73 4.30
C ILE A 479 20.54 8.57 4.97
N VAL A 480 19.28 8.12 4.92
CA VAL A 480 18.15 8.83 5.53
C VAL A 480 18.30 8.90 7.04
N ARG A 481 18.69 7.79 7.69
CA ARG A 481 18.90 7.72 9.12
C ARG A 481 20.01 8.67 9.58
N ASN A 482 21.14 8.72 8.88
CA ASN A 482 22.26 9.61 9.22
C ASN A 482 21.80 11.07 9.15
N LYS A 483 21.11 11.48 8.08
CA LYS A 483 20.61 12.84 7.94
C LYS A 483 19.61 13.23 9.03
N GLN A 484 18.75 12.31 9.45
CA GLN A 484 17.83 12.54 10.58
C GLN A 484 18.57 12.65 11.92
N ASN A 485 19.69 11.94 12.11
CA ASN A 485 20.54 12.09 13.29
C ASN A 485 21.22 13.46 13.33
N ASP A 486 21.77 13.92 12.20
CA ASP A 486 22.41 15.23 12.10
C ASP A 486 21.45 16.35 12.50
N TYR A 487 20.24 16.34 11.92
CA TYR A 487 19.18 17.31 12.24
C TYR A 487 18.79 17.27 13.74
N HIS A 488 18.69 16.08 14.33
CA HIS A 488 18.39 15.93 15.74
C HIS A 488 19.52 16.50 16.63
N ASN A 489 20.78 16.26 16.28
CA ASN A 489 21.92 16.75 16.99
C ASN A 489 22.02 18.29 16.92
N GLU A 490 21.82 18.88 15.72
CA GLU A 490 21.76 20.35 15.55
C GLU A 490 20.66 20.98 16.41
N LEU A 491 19.46 20.35 16.44
CA LEU A 491 18.35 20.83 17.27
C LEU A 491 18.68 20.79 18.75
N MET A 492 19.32 19.72 19.22
CA MET A 492 19.74 19.59 20.65
C MET A 492 20.86 20.55 21.02
N GLU A 493 21.76 20.84 20.10
CA GLU A 493 22.84 21.83 20.30
C GLU A 493 22.27 23.24 20.37
N ASN A 494 21.37 23.62 19.48
CA ASN A 494 20.66 24.91 19.52
C ASN A 494 19.83 25.09 20.79
N LEU A 495 19.21 24.01 21.31
CA LEU A 495 18.48 24.04 22.58
C LEU A 495 19.39 24.17 23.79
N LYS A 496 20.64 23.72 23.70
CA LYS A 496 21.65 23.91 24.75
C LYS A 496 22.23 25.34 24.76
N ASN A 497 22.45 25.89 23.55
CA ASN A 497 23.02 27.22 23.37
C ASN A 497 22.03 28.35 23.69
N ASN A 498 20.73 28.07 23.66
CA ASN A 498 19.66 29.01 24.04
C ASN A 498 19.19 28.87 25.50
N LYS A 499 19.90 28.12 26.33
CA LYS A 499 19.77 28.05 27.80
C LYS A 499 20.92 28.76 28.47
#